data_fc01b80524b9cd686c03baa189ea3f2d
#
_entry.id   fc01b80524b9cd686c03baa189ea3f2d
#
_cell.length_a   1.000
_cell.length_b   1.000
_cell.length_c   1.000
_cell.angle_alpha   90.00
_cell.angle_beta   90.00
_cell.angle_gamma   90.00
#
_symmetry.space_group_name_H-M   'P 1'
#
loop_
_entity.id
_entity.type
_entity.pdbx_description
1 polymer ?
#
loop_
_entity_poly.entity_id
_entity_poly.type
_entity_poly.pdbx_seq_one_letter_code
_entity_poly.pdbx_strand_id
1 'polypeptide(L)'
;MGWNRRAGLTALLTRTVQTVSGTLVPLTVIKGAGHEFIPLPKGDNATVADFHTIRTQTPSSPAHLTSGFYKIEAGPSKPASYDFEETKYVLSGQIDVLDEATGITHHLVAGDFAFFHVGSKVQFSTKSAGMAFYAVTRPVRVAHPGLVGREEKTSKL
;
A
#
# COMPACT_ATOMS: atom_id res chain seq x y z
N MET A 1 42.36 -50.60 -26.91
CA MET A 1 41.55 -50.30 -25.69
C MET A 1 42.06 -48.99 -25.09
N GLY A 2 41.40 -47.86 -25.39
CA GLY A 2 41.79 -46.54 -24.91
C GLY A 2 40.66 -45.99 -24.02
N TRP A 3 40.95 -45.76 -22.76
CA TRP A 3 40.04 -45.12 -21.83
C TRP A 3 40.30 -43.61 -21.83
N ASN A 4 39.33 -42.86 -22.38
CA ASN A 4 39.34 -41.42 -22.34
C ASN A 4 38.73 -40.97 -21.01
N ARG A 5 39.54 -40.46 -20.09
CA ARG A 5 39.06 -39.75 -18.86
C ARG A 5 38.74 -38.31 -19.25
N ARG A 6 37.47 -37.99 -19.28
CA ARG A 6 37.02 -36.59 -19.29
C ARG A 6 37.18 -36.00 -17.90
N ALA A 7 38.07 -35.05 -17.75
CA ALA A 7 38.15 -34.20 -16.56
C ALA A 7 36.97 -33.23 -16.59
N GLY A 8 36.06 -33.37 -15.62
CA GLY A 8 34.99 -32.42 -15.39
C GLY A 8 35.56 -31.16 -14.74
N LEU A 9 35.50 -30.05 -15.45
CA LEU A 9 35.81 -28.73 -14.91
C LEU A 9 34.61 -28.24 -14.09
N THR A 10 34.69 -28.35 -12.77
CA THR A 10 33.70 -27.74 -11.86
C THR A 10 33.99 -26.25 -11.79
N ALA A 11 33.20 -25.47 -12.52
CA ALA A 11 33.25 -24.00 -12.39
C ALA A 11 32.69 -23.60 -11.04
N LEU A 12 33.56 -23.17 -10.15
CA LEU A 12 33.17 -22.52 -8.89
C LEU A 12 32.62 -21.13 -9.23
N LEU A 13 31.28 -20.97 -9.20
CA LEU A 13 30.65 -19.66 -9.26
C LEU A 13 30.97 -18.90 -7.96
N THR A 14 31.98 -18.09 -7.98
CA THR A 14 32.27 -17.13 -6.92
C THR A 14 31.20 -16.04 -7.03
N ARG A 15 30.17 -16.09 -6.18
CA ARG A 15 29.24 -14.98 -6.00
C ARG A 15 30.03 -13.83 -5.38
N THR A 16 30.38 -12.87 -6.18
CA THR A 16 30.91 -11.60 -5.69
C THR A 16 29.77 -10.90 -4.96
N VAL A 17 29.82 -10.90 -3.63
CA VAL A 17 28.99 -10.03 -2.81
C VAL A 17 29.49 -8.62 -3.08
N GLN A 18 28.82 -7.88 -3.94
CA GLN A 18 29.03 -6.44 -4.03
C GLN A 18 28.57 -5.84 -2.72
N THR A 19 29.50 -5.51 -1.85
CA THR A 19 29.28 -4.57 -0.76
C THR A 19 28.99 -3.22 -1.39
N VAL A 20 27.73 -2.87 -1.46
CA VAL A 20 27.31 -1.52 -1.82
C VAL A 20 27.78 -0.64 -0.64
N SER A 21 28.92 0.01 -0.79
CA SER A 21 29.35 1.11 0.06
C SER A 21 28.42 2.29 -0.24
N GLY A 22 27.17 2.20 0.22
CA GLY A 22 26.16 3.22 0.06
C GLY A 22 26.11 4.10 1.29
N THR A 23 25.93 5.40 1.10
CA THR A 23 25.55 6.33 2.15
C THR A 23 24.27 5.78 2.81
N LEU A 24 24.30 5.66 4.15
CA LEU A 24 23.12 5.26 4.91
C LEU A 24 21.99 6.26 4.67
N VAL A 25 20.78 5.77 4.42
CA VAL A 25 19.60 6.59 4.19
C VAL A 25 18.72 6.54 5.43
N PRO A 26 18.39 7.69 6.05
CA PRO A 26 17.58 7.74 7.25
C PRO A 26 16.13 7.32 6.94
N LEU A 27 15.45 6.79 7.96
CA LEU A 27 14.01 6.53 7.90
C LEU A 27 13.22 7.84 7.87
N THR A 28 12.04 7.82 7.25
CA THR A 28 11.00 8.81 7.51
C THR A 28 10.03 8.23 8.54
N VAL A 29 9.77 8.98 9.61
CA VAL A 29 8.88 8.56 10.70
C VAL A 29 7.80 9.61 10.90
N ILE A 30 6.54 9.18 10.96
CA ILE A 30 5.38 10.02 11.29
C ILE A 30 4.71 9.39 12.50
N LYS A 31 4.95 9.97 13.68
CA LYS A 31 4.37 9.44 14.92
C LYS A 31 2.90 9.84 15.06
N GLY A 32 2.12 8.93 15.63
CA GLY A 32 0.73 9.18 16.00
C GLY A 32 -0.23 9.25 14.82
N ALA A 33 0.20 8.92 13.59
CA ALA A 33 -0.66 8.98 12.39
C ALA A 33 -1.95 8.16 12.55
N GLY A 34 -1.89 7.01 13.22
CA GLY A 34 -3.05 6.16 13.48
C GLY A 34 -4.07 6.73 14.48
N HIS A 35 -3.73 7.82 15.18
CA HIS A 35 -4.60 8.52 16.13
C HIS A 35 -5.20 9.81 15.56
N GLU A 36 -4.83 10.18 14.34
CA GLU A 36 -5.37 11.37 13.71
C GLU A 36 -6.84 11.17 13.34
N PHE A 37 -7.63 12.18 13.67
CA PHE A 37 -9.02 12.23 13.20
C PHE A 37 -9.05 12.50 11.69
N ILE A 38 -9.73 11.62 10.96
CA ILE A 38 -9.93 11.76 9.51
C ILE A 38 -11.34 12.29 9.28
N PRO A 39 -11.49 13.60 8.95
CA PRO A 39 -12.80 14.17 8.68
C PRO A 39 -13.33 13.65 7.34
N LEU A 40 -14.63 13.35 7.28
CA LEU A 40 -15.29 13.13 6.00
C LEU A 40 -15.52 14.48 5.31
N PRO A 41 -15.37 14.54 3.98
CA PRO A 41 -15.74 15.72 3.22
C PRO A 41 -17.24 16.02 3.39
N LYS A 42 -17.60 17.30 3.38
CA LYS A 42 -18.99 17.72 3.54
C LYS A 42 -19.88 17.07 2.46
N GLY A 43 -20.91 16.36 2.89
CA GLY A 43 -21.85 15.69 1.99
C GLY A 43 -21.36 14.36 1.44
N ASP A 44 -20.23 13.88 1.90
CA ASP A 44 -19.67 12.59 1.52
C ASP A 44 -19.62 11.62 2.73
N ASN A 45 -19.75 10.33 2.45
CA ASN A 45 -19.72 9.29 3.47
C ASN A 45 -18.45 8.43 3.40
N ALA A 46 -17.48 8.79 2.55
CA ALA A 46 -16.19 8.11 2.49
C ALA A 46 -15.07 9.07 2.10
N THR A 47 -13.85 8.74 2.50
CA THR A 47 -12.64 9.48 2.12
C THR A 47 -11.40 8.59 2.14
N VAL A 48 -10.41 8.98 1.36
CA VAL A 48 -9.02 8.50 1.46
C VAL A 48 -8.18 9.60 2.12
N ALA A 49 -7.20 9.20 2.91
CA ALA A 49 -6.25 10.11 3.54
C ALA A 49 -4.84 9.55 3.32
N ASP A 50 -4.16 10.04 2.30
CA ASP A 50 -2.78 9.67 2.03
C ASP A 50 -1.86 10.29 3.08
N PHE A 51 -1.00 9.48 3.70
CA PHE A 51 -0.12 9.92 4.75
C PHE A 51 1.27 10.24 4.25
N HIS A 52 1.86 9.33 3.48
CA HIS A 52 3.19 9.53 2.94
C HIS A 52 3.39 8.71 1.66
N THR A 53 4.26 9.18 0.79
CA THR A 53 4.67 8.47 -0.42
C THR A 53 6.18 8.33 -0.48
N ILE A 54 6.63 7.16 -0.92
CA ILE A 54 8.03 6.91 -1.25
C ILE A 54 8.16 6.88 -2.77
N ARG A 55 9.13 7.61 -3.31
CA ARG A 55 9.58 7.38 -4.68
C ARG A 55 10.50 6.16 -4.65
N THR A 56 10.08 5.09 -5.31
CA THR A 56 10.81 3.82 -5.28
C THR A 56 12.12 3.90 -6.06
N GLN A 57 13.13 3.18 -5.59
CA GLN A 57 14.47 3.16 -6.19
C GLN A 57 14.86 1.76 -6.71
N THR A 58 14.02 0.75 -6.48
CA THR A 58 14.31 -0.61 -6.96
C THR A 58 13.95 -0.76 -8.43
N PRO A 59 14.77 -1.44 -9.27
CA PRO A 59 14.63 -1.45 -10.73
C PRO A 59 13.30 -2.02 -11.25
N SER A 60 12.68 -2.93 -10.51
CA SER A 60 11.44 -3.63 -10.91
C SER A 60 10.21 -3.16 -10.14
N SER A 61 10.29 -2.07 -9.39
CA SER A 61 9.18 -1.56 -8.62
C SER A 61 8.42 -0.44 -9.34
N PRO A 62 7.15 -0.19 -8.97
CA PRO A 62 6.42 0.99 -9.43
C PRO A 62 7.12 2.27 -8.95
N ALA A 63 6.82 3.41 -9.62
CA ALA A 63 7.49 4.67 -9.31
C ALA A 63 7.18 5.21 -7.90
N HIS A 64 6.04 4.84 -7.31
CA HIS A 64 5.59 5.32 -6.02
C HIS A 64 4.98 4.20 -5.18
N LEU A 65 5.11 4.32 -3.88
CA LEU A 65 4.38 3.56 -2.87
C LEU A 65 3.81 4.55 -1.85
N THR A 66 2.50 4.65 -1.79
CA THR A 66 1.78 5.56 -0.90
C THR A 66 0.98 4.76 0.10
N SER A 67 0.99 5.19 1.36
CA SER A 67 0.20 4.60 2.43
C SER A 67 -0.75 5.63 3.03
N GLY A 68 -1.87 5.15 3.52
CA GLY A 68 -2.87 5.99 4.15
C GLY A 68 -4.02 5.19 4.76
N PHE A 69 -5.09 5.90 5.11
CA PHE A 69 -6.31 5.29 5.62
C PHE A 69 -7.51 5.63 4.73
N TYR A 70 -8.37 4.63 4.58
CA TYR A 70 -9.69 4.75 4.01
C TYR A 70 -10.72 4.70 5.12
N LYS A 71 -11.62 5.68 5.16
CA LYS A 71 -12.73 5.74 6.08
C LYS A 71 -14.04 5.78 5.29
N ILE A 72 -15.03 5.01 5.75
CA ILE A 72 -16.39 5.00 5.20
C ILE A 72 -17.41 4.94 6.34
N GLU A 73 -18.51 5.62 6.17
CA GLU A 73 -19.69 5.57 7.03
C GLU A 73 -20.92 5.17 6.20
N ALA A 74 -22.00 4.79 6.88
CA ALA A 74 -23.25 4.43 6.21
C ALA A 74 -23.74 5.55 5.29
N GLY A 75 -24.16 5.17 4.10
CA GLY A 75 -24.59 6.10 3.05
C GLY A 75 -24.59 5.45 1.67
N PRO A 76 -24.60 6.27 0.60
CA PRO A 76 -24.54 5.76 -0.77
C PRO A 76 -23.26 4.95 -1.02
N SER A 77 -23.35 3.90 -1.85
CA SER A 77 -22.18 3.13 -2.27
C SER A 77 -21.19 4.01 -3.04
N LYS A 78 -19.89 3.71 -2.88
CA LYS A 78 -18.78 4.45 -3.49
C LYS A 78 -18.13 3.61 -4.58
N PRO A 79 -18.35 3.93 -5.86
CA PRO A 79 -17.67 3.26 -6.95
C PRO A 79 -16.18 3.64 -6.98
N ALA A 80 -15.33 2.66 -7.29
CA ALA A 80 -13.91 2.87 -7.50
C ALA A 80 -13.42 2.04 -8.68
N SER A 81 -12.55 2.64 -9.49
CA SER A 81 -11.84 1.99 -10.59
C SER A 81 -10.35 2.12 -10.36
N TYR A 82 -9.61 1.05 -10.60
CA TYR A 82 -8.20 0.97 -10.28
C TYR A 82 -7.33 1.01 -11.54
N ASP A 83 -6.51 2.04 -11.66
CA ASP A 83 -5.41 2.17 -12.62
C ASP A 83 -4.04 1.98 -11.96
N PHE A 84 -4.03 1.46 -10.74
CA PHE A 84 -2.89 1.16 -9.86
C PHE A 84 -3.23 -0.08 -9.03
N GLU A 85 -2.24 -0.67 -8.36
CA GLU A 85 -2.45 -1.74 -7.40
C GLU A 85 -2.65 -1.15 -6.00
N GLU A 86 -3.49 -1.83 -5.23
CA GLU A 86 -3.76 -1.48 -3.85
C GLU A 86 -3.92 -2.73 -2.99
N THR A 87 -3.45 -2.66 -1.76
CA THR A 87 -3.88 -3.56 -0.69
C THR A 87 -4.57 -2.76 0.40
N LYS A 88 -5.70 -3.27 0.90
CA LYS A 88 -6.38 -2.77 2.10
C LYS A 88 -6.36 -3.82 3.20
N TYR A 89 -6.15 -3.36 4.42
CA TYR A 89 -6.32 -4.14 5.64
C TYR A 89 -7.35 -3.45 6.53
N VAL A 90 -8.45 -4.13 6.84
CA VAL A 90 -9.51 -3.56 7.68
C VAL A 90 -9.05 -3.48 9.12
N LEU A 91 -9.02 -2.28 9.67
CA LEU A 91 -8.59 -1.99 11.04
C LEU A 91 -9.75 -2.07 12.03
N SER A 92 -10.92 -1.58 11.63
CA SER A 92 -12.11 -1.52 12.49
C SER A 92 -13.39 -1.46 11.68
N GLY A 93 -14.48 -1.84 12.31
CA GLY A 93 -15.81 -1.80 11.70
C GLY A 93 -15.98 -2.85 10.61
N GLN A 94 -16.76 -2.51 9.60
CA GLN A 94 -17.14 -3.40 8.51
C GLN A 94 -17.18 -2.63 7.20
N ILE A 95 -16.66 -3.23 6.13
CA ILE A 95 -16.64 -2.66 4.79
C ILE A 95 -17.13 -3.73 3.81
N ASP A 96 -18.20 -3.45 3.08
CA ASP A 96 -18.67 -4.27 1.97
C ASP A 96 -17.98 -3.83 0.68
N VAL A 97 -17.50 -4.79 -0.09
CA VAL A 97 -16.87 -4.56 -1.39
C VAL A 97 -17.59 -5.41 -2.43
N LEU A 98 -18.42 -4.80 -3.25
CA LEU A 98 -18.97 -5.45 -4.44
C LEU A 98 -17.90 -5.48 -5.52
N ASP A 99 -17.45 -6.67 -5.90
CA ASP A 99 -16.60 -6.89 -7.07
C ASP A 99 -17.48 -6.94 -8.33
N GLU A 100 -17.36 -5.92 -9.19
CA GLU A 100 -18.18 -5.84 -10.41
C GLU A 100 -17.82 -6.94 -11.43
N ALA A 101 -16.61 -7.49 -11.39
CA ALA A 101 -16.19 -8.55 -12.31
C ALA A 101 -16.89 -9.87 -12.02
N THR A 102 -17.20 -10.16 -10.76
CA THR A 102 -17.84 -11.42 -10.34
C THR A 102 -19.28 -11.24 -9.87
N GLY A 103 -19.70 -10.02 -9.55
CA GLY A 103 -20.98 -9.70 -8.92
C GLY A 103 -21.06 -10.13 -7.44
N ILE A 104 -19.94 -10.53 -6.84
CA ILE A 104 -19.88 -10.98 -5.45
C ILE A 104 -19.63 -9.79 -4.53
N THR A 105 -20.39 -9.68 -3.45
CA THR A 105 -20.10 -8.75 -2.36
C THR A 105 -19.30 -9.46 -1.27
N HIS A 106 -18.11 -8.95 -1.00
CA HIS A 106 -17.26 -9.40 0.09
C HIS A 106 -17.54 -8.55 1.32
N HIS A 107 -17.87 -9.21 2.45
CA HIS A 107 -18.12 -8.54 3.73
C HIS A 107 -16.87 -8.57 4.58
N LEU A 108 -16.08 -7.50 4.53
CA LEU A 108 -14.80 -7.42 5.23
C LEU A 108 -14.97 -6.86 6.62
N VAL A 109 -14.30 -7.48 7.59
CA VAL A 109 -14.23 -7.04 8.99
C VAL A 109 -12.78 -6.84 9.43
N ALA A 110 -12.57 -6.31 10.61
CA ALA A 110 -11.23 -6.11 11.16
C ALA A 110 -10.40 -7.41 11.08
N GLY A 111 -9.20 -7.31 10.50
CA GLY A 111 -8.32 -8.44 10.24
C GLY A 111 -8.32 -8.94 8.79
N ASP A 112 -9.29 -8.55 7.98
CA ASP A 112 -9.39 -8.98 6.59
C ASP A 112 -8.53 -8.11 5.66
N PHE A 113 -7.98 -8.75 4.64
CA PHE A 113 -7.27 -8.10 3.53
C PHE A 113 -8.09 -8.15 2.24
N ALA A 114 -7.97 -7.11 1.44
CA ALA A 114 -8.38 -7.10 0.04
C ALA A 114 -7.24 -6.57 -0.83
N PHE A 115 -7.12 -7.15 -2.04
CA PHE A 115 -6.11 -6.77 -3.02
C PHE A 115 -6.82 -6.34 -4.30
N PHE A 116 -6.50 -5.14 -4.78
CA PHE A 116 -7.09 -4.54 -5.97
C PHE A 116 -6.02 -4.45 -7.05
N HIS A 117 -6.32 -5.00 -8.21
CA HIS A 117 -5.43 -5.03 -9.36
C HIS A 117 -5.76 -3.90 -10.32
N VAL A 118 -4.82 -3.53 -11.19
CA VAL A 118 -5.13 -2.64 -12.32
C VAL A 118 -6.27 -3.26 -13.13
N GLY A 119 -7.32 -2.48 -13.35
CA GLY A 119 -8.55 -2.92 -14.02
C GLY A 119 -9.68 -3.37 -13.09
N SER A 120 -9.42 -3.50 -11.77
CA SER A 120 -10.50 -3.76 -10.81
C SER A 120 -11.52 -2.63 -10.81
N LYS A 121 -12.81 -3.00 -10.76
CA LYS A 121 -13.93 -2.08 -10.55
C LYS A 121 -14.77 -2.62 -9.41
N VAL A 122 -15.00 -1.79 -8.41
CA VAL A 122 -15.70 -2.19 -7.20
C VAL A 122 -16.62 -1.08 -6.70
N GLN A 123 -17.53 -1.45 -5.78
CA GLN A 123 -18.34 -0.49 -5.04
C GLN A 123 -18.17 -0.75 -3.55
N PHE A 124 -17.75 0.27 -2.82
CA PHE A 124 -17.63 0.22 -1.36
C PHE A 124 -18.92 0.67 -0.71
N SER A 125 -19.31 -0.02 0.35
CA SER A 125 -20.43 0.37 1.21
C SER A 125 -20.23 -0.14 2.63
N THR A 126 -21.05 0.35 3.56
CA THR A 126 -21.16 -0.18 4.92
C THR A 126 -22.53 0.15 5.47
N LYS A 127 -23.01 -0.68 6.39
CA LYS A 127 -24.25 -0.40 7.15
C LYS A 127 -24.00 0.45 8.40
N SER A 128 -22.75 0.63 8.77
CA SER A 128 -22.35 1.37 9.97
C SER A 128 -21.14 2.28 9.68
N ALA A 129 -19.96 1.80 9.95
CA ALA A 129 -18.69 2.48 9.66
C ALA A 129 -17.58 1.45 9.49
N GLY A 130 -16.53 1.83 8.75
CA GLY A 130 -15.34 1.03 8.60
C GLY A 130 -14.11 1.89 8.36
N MET A 131 -12.97 1.38 8.80
CA MET A 131 -11.67 1.99 8.54
C MET A 131 -10.69 0.91 8.08
N ALA A 132 -9.91 1.21 7.05
CA ALA A 132 -8.86 0.35 6.54
C ALA A 132 -7.57 1.14 6.34
N PHE A 133 -6.44 0.51 6.66
CA PHE A 133 -5.13 0.91 6.15
C PHE A 133 -5.02 0.48 4.69
N TYR A 134 -4.35 1.26 3.86
CA TYR A 134 -3.99 0.86 2.50
C TYR A 134 -2.55 1.22 2.16
N ALA A 135 -2.02 0.46 1.19
CA ALA A 135 -0.81 0.79 0.46
C ALA A 135 -1.09 0.67 -1.04
N VAL A 136 -0.67 1.68 -1.81
CA VAL A 136 -0.99 1.81 -3.23
C VAL A 136 0.23 2.22 -4.05
N THR A 137 0.27 1.80 -5.32
CA THR A 137 1.38 2.08 -6.25
C THR A 137 1.20 3.40 -7.01
N ARG A 138 0.64 4.41 -6.39
CA ARG A 138 0.44 5.75 -6.95
C ARG A 138 1.02 6.84 -6.04
N PRO A 139 1.28 8.05 -6.55
CA PRO A 139 1.64 9.18 -5.71
C PRO A 139 0.47 9.63 -4.81
N VAL A 140 0.77 10.50 -3.86
CA VAL A 140 -0.26 11.16 -3.04
C VAL A 140 -1.27 11.88 -3.94
N ARG A 141 -2.56 11.64 -3.70
CA ARG A 141 -3.68 12.36 -4.33
C ARG A 141 -4.42 13.26 -3.35
N VAL A 142 -4.63 12.74 -2.14
CA VAL A 142 -5.39 13.43 -1.08
C VAL A 142 -4.56 13.35 0.20
N ALA A 143 -3.67 14.33 0.38
CA ALA A 143 -2.84 14.43 1.58
C ALA A 143 -3.72 14.72 2.81
N HIS A 144 -3.40 14.07 3.93
CA HIS A 144 -4.08 14.36 5.19
C HIS A 144 -3.53 15.67 5.79
N PRO A 145 -4.35 16.73 5.93
CA PRO A 145 -3.85 18.05 6.32
C PRO A 145 -3.23 18.07 7.74
N GLY A 146 -3.69 17.22 8.64
CA GLY A 146 -3.17 17.12 10.01
C GLY A 146 -1.79 16.45 10.11
N LEU A 147 -1.25 15.91 9.01
CA LEU A 147 0.04 15.21 9.00
C LEU A 147 1.13 15.98 8.25
N VAL A 148 0.77 17.04 7.55
CA VAL A 148 1.74 17.86 6.79
C VAL A 148 2.76 18.47 7.76
N GLY A 149 4.04 18.19 7.52
CA GLY A 149 5.16 18.70 8.31
C GLY A 149 5.38 17.98 9.65
N ARG A 150 4.73 16.85 9.88
CA ARG A 150 4.90 16.02 11.09
C ARG A 150 5.97 14.93 10.96
N GLU A 151 6.63 14.85 9.83
CA GLU A 151 7.77 13.96 9.68
C GLU A 151 8.84 14.32 10.71
N GLU A 152 9.35 13.33 11.44
CA GLU A 152 10.46 13.57 12.36
C GLU A 152 11.66 14.11 11.59
N LYS A 153 12.10 15.30 11.97
CA LYS A 153 13.34 15.85 11.44
C LYS A 153 14.48 15.02 12.00
N THR A 154 15.23 14.36 11.14
CA THR A 154 16.50 13.75 11.56
C THR A 154 17.42 14.89 11.98
N SER A 155 17.59 15.08 13.29
CA SER A 155 18.66 15.94 13.79
C SER A 155 19.98 15.28 13.37
N LYS A 156 20.75 15.96 12.54
CA LYS A 156 22.16 15.58 12.32
C LYS A 156 22.86 15.77 13.66
N LEU A 157 23.26 14.66 14.28
CA LEU A 157 24.25 14.66 15.35
C LEU A 157 25.59 15.05 14.77
#